data_c0ef0de86f59734aea1eeaf6acd46ad5
#
_entry.id   c0ef0de86f59734aea1eeaf6acd46ad5
#
_cell.length_a   1.000
_cell.length_b   1.000
_cell.length_c   1.000
_cell.angle_alpha   90.00
_cell.angle_beta   90.00
_cell.angle_gamma   90.00
#
_symmetry.space_group_name_H-M   'P 1'
#
loop_
_entity.id
_entity.type
_entity.pdbx_description
1 polymer ?
#
loop_
_entity_poly.entity_id
_entity_poly.type
_entity_poly.pdbx_seq_one_letter_code
_entity_poly.pdbx_strand_id
1 'polypeptide(L)'
;MAAPSTRLRLRVSPGARSNAIVGRHGEGWKVRVTAASEGGKANDALLRLLAERLDLPSKSLTLVSGPSSKDKIVELHGIDTAEAERRLARPR
;
A
#
# COMPACT_ATOMS: atom_id res chain seq x y z
N MET A 1 8.03 -19.11 16.56
CA MET A 1 8.63 -18.17 15.63
C MET A 1 7.61 -17.13 15.18
N ALA A 2 8.03 -15.88 15.12
CA ALA A 2 7.13 -14.83 14.63
C ALA A 2 6.89 -15.00 13.13
N ALA A 3 5.68 -14.70 12.68
CA ALA A 3 5.39 -14.64 11.26
C ALA A 3 6.21 -13.52 10.61
N PRO A 4 6.58 -13.64 9.33
CA PRO A 4 7.28 -12.56 8.66
C PRO A 4 6.43 -11.30 8.61
N SER A 5 7.08 -10.17 8.66
CA SER A 5 6.42 -8.87 8.50
C SER A 5 7.39 -7.91 7.84
N THR A 6 6.85 -6.88 7.19
CA THR A 6 7.65 -5.85 6.56
C THR A 6 6.87 -4.56 6.51
N ARG A 7 7.54 -3.46 6.26
CA ARG A 7 6.92 -2.15 6.10
C ARG A 7 7.16 -1.63 4.70
N LEU A 8 6.11 -1.09 4.09
CA LEU A 8 6.20 -0.46 2.78
C LEU A 8 6.08 1.05 2.92
N ARG A 9 6.93 1.76 2.21
CA ARG A 9 6.80 3.20 2.06
C ARG A 9 6.01 3.48 0.80
N LEU A 10 5.00 4.34 0.92
CA LEU A 10 4.09 4.60 -0.17
C LEU A 10 3.89 6.10 -0.35
N ARG A 11 3.97 6.55 -1.59
CA ARG A 11 3.58 7.90 -1.97
C ARG A 11 2.23 7.81 -2.64
N VAL A 12 1.21 8.40 -2.03
CA VAL A 12 -0.18 8.24 -2.46
C VAL A 12 -0.70 9.52 -3.10
N SER A 13 -1.27 9.39 -4.29
CA SER A 13 -1.95 10.49 -4.98
C SER A 13 -3.46 10.22 -4.96
N PRO A 14 -4.24 10.96 -4.17
CA PRO A 14 -5.69 10.79 -4.13
C PRO A 14 -6.37 11.50 -5.29
N GLY A 15 -7.64 11.21 -5.51
CA GLY A 15 -8.43 11.86 -6.55
C GLY A 15 -8.01 11.51 -7.97
N ALA A 16 -7.35 10.38 -8.16
CA ALA A 16 -6.93 9.93 -9.48
C ALA A 16 -8.09 9.32 -10.26
N ARG A 17 -7.89 9.08 -11.55
CA ARG A 17 -8.91 8.48 -12.41
C ARG A 17 -9.08 6.98 -12.15
N SER A 18 -8.04 6.32 -11.67
CA SER A 18 -8.09 4.89 -11.39
C SER A 18 -7.17 4.55 -10.23
N ASN A 19 -7.44 3.43 -9.59
CA ASN A 19 -6.57 2.89 -8.55
C ASN A 19 -5.45 2.10 -9.21
N ALA A 20 -4.20 2.41 -8.89
CA ALA A 20 -3.08 1.74 -9.53
C ALA A 20 -1.82 1.82 -8.67
N ILE A 21 -1.02 0.76 -8.72
CA ILE A 21 0.37 0.80 -8.27
C ILE A 21 1.17 1.31 -9.47
N VAL A 22 1.70 2.52 -9.35
CA VAL A 22 2.34 3.17 -10.50
C VAL A 22 3.74 2.61 -10.75
N GLY A 23 4.52 2.39 -9.68
CA GLY A 23 5.87 1.88 -9.78
C GLY A 23 6.71 2.29 -8.60
N ARG A 24 8.01 2.09 -8.72
CA ARG A 24 8.96 2.45 -7.68
C ARG A 24 9.04 3.95 -7.49
N HIS A 25 9.19 4.36 -6.24
CA HIS A 25 9.36 5.76 -5.85
C HIS A 25 10.34 5.79 -4.68
N GLY A 26 11.61 6.10 -4.97
CA GLY A 26 12.66 6.02 -3.95
C GLY A 26 12.79 4.61 -3.42
N GLU A 27 12.73 4.45 -2.11
CA GLU A 27 12.79 3.14 -1.47
C GLU A 27 11.41 2.47 -1.36
N GLY A 28 10.37 3.13 -1.84
CA GLY A 28 9.02 2.62 -1.74
C GLY A 28 8.31 2.57 -3.07
N TRP A 29 7.02 2.82 -3.05
CA TRP A 29 6.16 2.69 -4.22
C TRP A 29 5.24 3.90 -4.34
N LYS A 30 4.94 4.27 -5.56
CA LYS A 30 3.95 5.31 -5.85
C LYS A 30 2.62 4.65 -6.19
N VAL A 31 1.55 5.15 -5.58
CA VAL A 31 0.20 4.58 -5.72
C VAL A 31 -0.78 5.70 -6.02
N ARG A 32 -1.72 5.43 -6.91
CA ARG A 32 -2.85 6.32 -7.18
C ARG A 32 -4.12 5.69 -6.67
N VAL A 33 -4.98 6.50 -6.05
CA VAL A 33 -6.30 6.05 -5.63
C VAL A 33 -7.35 7.05 -6.09
N THR A 34 -8.54 6.56 -6.43
CA THR A 34 -9.64 7.41 -6.89
C THR A 34 -10.29 8.16 -5.74
N ALA A 35 -10.23 7.61 -4.53
CA ALA A 35 -10.84 8.21 -3.35
C ALA A 35 -10.18 9.53 -3.00
N ALA A 36 -10.97 10.45 -2.47
CA ALA A 36 -10.47 11.72 -1.97
C ALA A 36 -9.69 11.50 -0.66
N SER A 37 -8.84 12.47 -0.31
CA SER A 37 -8.03 12.38 0.91
C SER A 37 -8.81 12.67 2.20
N GLU A 38 -10.11 12.89 2.08
CA GLU A 38 -10.97 13.25 3.21
C GLU A 38 -11.52 12.02 3.93
N GLY A 39 -11.70 12.13 5.25
CA GLY A 39 -12.40 11.12 6.04
C GLY A 39 -11.80 9.73 6.01
N GLY A 40 -10.50 9.63 5.73
CA GLY A 40 -9.85 8.33 5.67
C GLY A 40 -10.14 7.51 4.43
N LYS A 41 -10.89 8.05 3.48
CA LYS A 41 -11.28 7.30 2.27
C LYS A 41 -10.09 6.87 1.43
N ALA A 42 -9.09 7.76 1.27
CA ALA A 42 -7.89 7.41 0.52
C ALA A 42 -7.08 6.33 1.23
N ASN A 43 -7.05 6.35 2.56
CA ASN A 43 -6.34 5.33 3.33
C ASN A 43 -7.02 3.96 3.17
N ASP A 44 -8.35 3.92 3.23
CA ASP A 44 -9.11 2.68 3.04
C ASP A 44 -8.90 2.13 1.64
N ALA A 45 -8.95 3.00 0.63
CA ALA A 45 -8.73 2.60 -0.77
C ALA A 45 -7.31 2.07 -0.98
N LEU A 46 -6.33 2.71 -0.35
CA LEU A 46 -4.93 2.27 -0.40
C LEU A 46 -4.78 0.86 0.15
N LEU A 47 -5.30 0.62 1.35
CA LEU A 47 -5.18 -0.69 2.00
C LEU A 47 -5.87 -1.77 1.19
N ARG A 48 -7.04 -1.46 0.64
CA ARG A 48 -7.77 -2.40 -0.21
C ARG A 48 -6.99 -2.76 -1.47
N LEU A 49 -6.43 -1.75 -2.14
CA LEU A 49 -5.63 -1.97 -3.34
C LEU A 49 -4.40 -2.83 -3.05
N LEU A 50 -3.70 -2.52 -1.96
CA LEU A 50 -2.53 -3.29 -1.56
C LEU A 50 -2.89 -4.74 -1.23
N ALA A 51 -4.00 -4.95 -0.52
CA ALA A 51 -4.45 -6.30 -0.18
C ALA A 51 -4.70 -7.13 -1.44
N GLU A 52 -5.34 -6.55 -2.45
CA GLU A 52 -5.58 -7.22 -3.72
C GLU A 52 -4.28 -7.55 -4.45
N ARG A 53 -3.39 -6.55 -4.58
CA ARG A 53 -2.15 -6.74 -5.34
C ARG A 53 -1.19 -7.70 -4.66
N LEU A 54 -1.21 -7.73 -3.33
CA LEU A 54 -0.35 -8.61 -2.55
C LEU A 54 -0.98 -9.97 -2.29
N ASP A 55 -2.26 -10.12 -2.63
CA ASP A 55 -3.02 -11.34 -2.35
C ASP A 55 -2.99 -11.68 -0.86
N LEU A 56 -3.29 -10.67 -0.05
CA LEU A 56 -3.35 -10.78 1.41
C LEU A 56 -4.72 -10.33 1.90
N PRO A 57 -5.19 -10.89 3.02
CA PRO A 57 -6.40 -10.36 3.64
C PRO A 57 -6.16 -8.95 4.18
N SER A 58 -7.19 -8.11 4.17
CA SER A 58 -7.08 -6.73 4.63
C SER A 58 -6.55 -6.61 6.05
N LYS A 59 -6.87 -7.56 6.92
CA LYS A 59 -6.42 -7.55 8.30
C LYS A 59 -4.90 -7.73 8.45
N SER A 60 -4.23 -8.15 7.38
CA SER A 60 -2.78 -8.30 7.38
C SER A 60 -2.05 -6.98 7.12
N LEU A 61 -2.77 -5.91 6.82
CA LEU A 61 -2.21 -4.62 6.51
C LEU A 61 -2.61 -3.59 7.56
N THR A 62 -1.64 -2.81 8.03
CA THR A 62 -1.89 -1.76 9.03
C THR A 62 -1.19 -0.48 8.61
N LEU A 63 -1.93 0.62 8.54
CA LEU A 63 -1.33 1.93 8.31
C LEU A 63 -0.67 2.38 9.61
N VAL A 64 0.65 2.46 9.61
CA VAL A 64 1.41 2.78 10.83
C VAL A 64 1.91 4.21 10.88
N SER A 65 1.94 4.91 9.74
CA SER A 65 2.40 6.30 9.71
C SER A 65 1.79 7.05 8.54
N GLY A 66 1.61 8.37 8.71
CA GLY A 66 1.19 9.28 7.66
C GLY A 66 -0.28 9.24 7.31
N PRO A 67 -1.22 9.12 8.28
CA PRO A 67 -2.65 9.04 7.94
C PRO A 67 -3.17 10.30 7.22
N SER A 68 -2.55 11.45 7.46
CA SER A 68 -2.95 12.71 6.82
C SER A 68 -1.91 13.22 5.84
N SER A 69 -0.94 12.40 5.48
CA SER A 69 0.16 12.76 4.59
C SER A 69 0.06 11.98 3.29
N LYS A 70 0.68 12.49 2.22
CA LYS A 70 0.83 11.75 0.99
C LYS A 70 1.86 10.63 1.13
N ASP A 71 2.80 10.79 2.07
CA ASP A 71 3.79 9.76 2.36
C ASP A 71 3.27 8.91 3.52
N LYS A 72 3.11 7.61 3.27
CA LYS A 72 2.51 6.69 4.22
C LYS A 72 3.41 5.47 4.41
N ILE A 73 3.30 4.85 5.58
CA ILE A 73 3.97 3.59 5.85
C ILE A 73 2.89 2.58 6.25
N VAL A 74 2.89 1.46 5.56
CA VAL A 74 1.96 0.35 5.82
C VAL A 74 2.77 -0.86 6.24
N GLU A 75 2.36 -1.47 7.35
CA GLU A 75 2.97 -2.70 7.83
C GLU A 75 2.19 -3.90 7.29
N LEU A 76 2.95 -4.87 6.77
CA LEU A 76 2.38 -6.09 6.20
C LEU A 76 2.75 -7.27 7.09
N HIS A 77 1.78 -8.11 7.41
CA HIS A 77 1.97 -9.31 8.20
C HIS A 77 1.78 -10.55 7.32
N GLY A 78 2.63 -11.55 7.52
CA GLY A 78 2.52 -12.80 6.77
C GLY A 78 3.26 -12.81 5.45
N ILE A 79 4.12 -11.82 5.21
CA ILE A 79 4.88 -11.71 3.98
C ILE A 79 6.19 -10.98 4.26
N ASP A 80 7.28 -11.36 3.61
CA ASP A 80 8.56 -10.66 3.76
C ASP A 80 8.72 -9.60 2.66
N THR A 81 9.76 -8.79 2.78
CA THR A 81 10.03 -7.68 1.88
C THR A 81 10.21 -8.15 0.43
N ALA A 82 11.00 -9.20 0.22
CA ALA A 82 11.28 -9.69 -1.14
C ALA A 82 10.02 -10.15 -1.84
N GLU A 83 9.16 -10.89 -1.13
CA GLU A 83 7.92 -11.38 -1.72
C GLU A 83 6.94 -10.23 -1.98
N ALA A 84 6.85 -9.26 -1.06
CA ALA A 84 5.99 -8.11 -1.23
C ALA A 84 6.41 -7.31 -2.48
N GLU A 85 7.69 -7.06 -2.64
CA GLU A 85 8.19 -6.32 -3.80
C GLU A 85 7.93 -7.07 -5.10
N ARG A 86 8.10 -8.37 -5.10
CA ARG A 86 7.85 -9.19 -6.28
C ARG A 86 6.39 -9.12 -6.69
N ARG A 87 5.46 -9.19 -5.74
CA ARG A 87 4.03 -9.12 -6.03
C ARG A 87 3.60 -7.74 -6.51
N LEU A 88 4.17 -6.68 -5.95
CA LEU A 88 3.86 -5.31 -6.38
C LEU A 88 4.41 -5.00 -7.77
N ALA A 89 5.53 -5.61 -8.13
CA ALA A 89 6.16 -5.39 -9.43
C ALA A 89 5.50 -6.18 -10.57
N ARG A 90 4.64 -7.15 -10.25
CA ARG A 90 3.98 -7.94 -11.28
C ARG A 90 3.07 -7.08 -12.15
N PRO A 91 3.13 -7.22 -13.48
CA PRO A 91 2.17 -6.55 -14.34
C PRO A 91 0.78 -7.11 -14.09
N ARG A 92 -0.21 -6.29 -14.31
CA ARG A 92 -1.58 -6.62 -14.07
C ARG A 92 -2.23 -7.22 -15.30
#